data_f15c79584e5a7ecc96373dee08d19767
#
_entry.id   f15c79584e5a7ecc96373dee08d19767
#
_cell.length_a   1.000
_cell.length_b   1.000
_cell.length_c   1.000
_cell.angle_alpha   90.00
_cell.angle_beta   90.00
_cell.angle_gamma   90.00
#
_symmetry.space_group_name_H-M   'P 1'
#
loop_
_entity.id
_entity.type
_entity.pdbx_description
1 polymer ?
#
loop_
_entity_poly.entity_id
_entity_poly.type
_entity_poly.pdbx_seq_one_letter_code
_entity_poly.pdbx_strand_id
1 'polypeptide(L)'
;MRIRLVAALAIASPLLASLGCGAAGSPATNADEFGWVQQGDAYARPGEGGFDVRWSKQLTDRWEARYLPVQLSSAAFDLRRKRIYIGTTEGNMFAFALDGRRLFFYDADAQIESKPAVDRATGAVYFAAVDGNVHALTAEGKLEWKTKLIGAVRTQPVLAPDALYVVGENDTVTALARDDGSILWTYDKEPVEEITIAGHAGMLLEDGRLFAAFTDGSVAAINPADGRLLWEMETAIDVELRPGNVPQFLDVDTTPVMFHGTVYIASFTAGLYALDATSGTVQWRDAAFKGVTGLAAAGRMLVISSARRGVLLLDPRTREVQWEKAPERGAPTSPIVTKRGTVIYGETQGSLLALSLSDGREIARAEGGAGFSATPSAAGHFGGALSNGGRFLCLRLN
;
A
#
# COMPACT_ATOMS: atom_id res chain seq x y z
N MET A 1 -64.79 15.31 20.90
CA MET A 1 -66.13 14.61 20.91
C MET A 1 -65.94 13.29 20.17
N ARG A 2 -66.26 12.21 20.89
CA ARG A 2 -66.43 10.79 20.45
C ARG A 2 -65.22 9.95 20.15
N ILE A 3 -64.83 9.23 21.12
CA ILE A 3 -64.35 7.86 21.37
C ILE A 3 -65.07 6.83 20.47
N ARG A 4 -64.30 5.84 19.96
CA ARG A 4 -64.74 4.42 19.96
C ARG A 4 -63.54 3.46 19.91
N LEU A 5 -63.43 2.70 20.98
CA LEU A 5 -62.78 1.41 21.16
C LEU A 5 -63.41 0.31 20.31
N VAL A 6 -62.64 -0.69 19.84
CA VAL A 6 -63.02 -2.13 19.78
C VAL A 6 -61.67 -2.87 19.60
N ALA A 7 -61.18 -3.58 20.57
CA ALA A 7 -61.42 -4.93 21.06
C ALA A 7 -60.49 -5.96 20.42
N ALA A 8 -59.74 -6.55 21.31
CA ALA A 8 -58.78 -7.65 21.13
C ALA A 8 -59.45 -8.96 20.70
N LEU A 9 -58.73 -9.78 19.97
CA LEU A 9 -58.94 -11.23 19.97
C LEU A 9 -57.58 -11.94 20.13
N ALA A 10 -57.41 -12.59 21.26
CA ALA A 10 -56.38 -13.52 21.57
C ALA A 10 -56.78 -14.90 20.98
N ILE A 11 -55.87 -15.55 20.31
CA ILE A 11 -55.97 -17.00 20.03
C ILE A 11 -54.69 -17.65 20.58
N ALA A 12 -54.92 -18.54 21.52
CA ALA A 12 -53.92 -19.31 22.22
C ALA A 12 -53.64 -20.65 21.52
N SER A 13 -52.37 -21.05 21.53
CA SER A 13 -51.78 -22.37 21.75
C SER A 13 -51.74 -23.41 20.62
N PRO A 14 -50.86 -24.39 20.62
CA PRO A 14 -50.19 -25.00 21.78
C PRO A 14 -48.67 -25.24 21.68
N LEU A 15 -48.05 -25.42 22.85
CA LEU A 15 -46.72 -25.98 23.04
C LEU A 15 -46.57 -27.38 22.41
N LEU A 16 -45.51 -27.54 21.62
CA LEU A 16 -44.90 -28.85 21.38
C LEU A 16 -43.45 -28.76 21.87
N ALA A 17 -43.23 -29.39 23.02
CA ALA A 17 -41.87 -29.63 23.54
C ALA A 17 -41.21 -30.72 22.70
N SER A 18 -40.16 -30.37 21.93
CA SER A 18 -39.23 -31.34 21.38
C SER A 18 -37.95 -31.26 22.21
N LEU A 19 -37.70 -32.32 22.95
CA LEU A 19 -36.41 -32.60 23.54
C LEU A 19 -35.38 -32.78 22.43
N GLY A 20 -34.55 -31.75 22.20
CA GLY A 20 -33.38 -31.78 21.33
C GLY A 20 -32.15 -32.08 22.19
N CYS A 21 -31.47 -33.18 21.89
CA CYS A 21 -30.16 -33.54 22.43
C CYS A 21 -29.20 -32.37 22.30
N GLY A 22 -28.56 -31.99 23.41
CA GLY A 22 -27.48 -31.05 23.44
C GLY A 22 -26.27 -31.56 22.64
N ALA A 23 -26.03 -31.00 21.47
CA ALA A 23 -24.72 -31.07 20.87
C ALA A 23 -23.84 -30.09 21.64
N ALA A 24 -22.78 -30.60 22.26
CA ALA A 24 -21.72 -29.78 22.84
C ALA A 24 -21.22 -28.80 21.74
N GLY A 25 -21.47 -27.53 21.96
CA GLY A 25 -20.99 -26.48 21.04
C GLY A 25 -19.48 -26.56 20.94
N SER A 26 -18.97 -26.80 19.75
CA SER A 26 -17.58 -26.55 19.43
C SER A 26 -17.28 -25.10 19.78
N PRO A 27 -16.11 -24.79 20.38
CA PRO A 27 -15.75 -23.40 20.66
C PRO A 27 -15.80 -22.65 19.34
N ALA A 28 -16.59 -21.56 19.29
CA ALA A 28 -16.66 -20.68 18.15
C ALA A 28 -15.22 -20.26 17.80
N THR A 29 -14.76 -20.70 16.66
CA THR A 29 -13.45 -20.28 16.16
C THR A 29 -13.61 -18.82 15.78
N ASN A 30 -12.60 -17.98 16.07
CA ASN A 30 -12.55 -16.55 15.66
C ASN A 30 -12.86 -16.29 14.17
N ALA A 31 -12.98 -17.32 13.39
CA ALA A 31 -13.37 -17.36 12.01
C ALA A 31 -14.78 -16.86 11.75
N ASP A 32 -15.74 -17.24 12.59
CA ASP A 32 -17.16 -16.95 12.35
C ASP A 32 -17.52 -15.51 12.67
N GLU A 33 -16.73 -14.85 13.52
CA GLU A 33 -16.94 -13.46 13.94
C GLU A 33 -16.49 -12.43 12.88
N PHE A 34 -15.54 -12.80 11.98
CA PHE A 34 -14.92 -11.88 11.02
C PHE A 34 -15.13 -12.27 9.55
N GLY A 35 -15.85 -13.30 9.26
CA GLY A 35 -16.08 -13.81 7.90
C GLY A 35 -14.78 -14.31 7.23
N TRP A 36 -14.75 -15.56 6.85
CA TRP A 36 -13.64 -16.18 6.13
C TRP A 36 -13.84 -16.06 4.62
N VAL A 37 -12.75 -15.82 3.89
CA VAL A 37 -12.73 -16.14 2.46
C VAL A 37 -12.80 -17.66 2.36
N GLN A 38 -13.83 -18.18 1.67
CA GLN A 38 -13.93 -19.62 1.44
C GLN A 38 -12.74 -20.06 0.56
N GLN A 39 -12.30 -21.30 0.75
CA GLN A 39 -11.17 -21.85 -0.02
C GLN A 39 -11.37 -21.78 -1.56
N GLY A 40 -12.60 -21.60 -2.01
CA GLY A 40 -12.94 -21.39 -3.43
C GLY A 40 -12.62 -20.00 -3.99
N ASP A 41 -12.34 -19.01 -3.12
CA ASP A 41 -12.08 -17.62 -3.52
C ASP A 41 -10.62 -17.36 -3.90
N ALA A 42 -9.75 -18.35 -3.72
CA ALA A 42 -8.33 -18.27 -4.09
C ALA A 42 -7.89 -19.59 -4.73
N TYR A 43 -7.11 -19.49 -5.79
CA TYR A 43 -6.51 -20.67 -6.44
C TYR A 43 -5.08 -20.38 -6.87
N ALA A 44 -4.26 -21.42 -6.82
CA ALA A 44 -2.92 -21.45 -7.39
C ALA A 44 -2.69 -22.79 -8.08
N ARG A 45 -1.95 -22.79 -9.17
CA ARG A 45 -1.57 -24.02 -9.83
C ARG A 45 -0.39 -24.67 -9.10
N PRO A 46 -0.48 -25.95 -8.70
CA PRO A 46 0.59 -26.62 -7.97
C PRO A 46 1.91 -26.59 -8.77
N GLY A 47 3.00 -26.19 -8.08
CA GLY A 47 4.35 -26.20 -8.67
C GLY A 47 4.73 -24.96 -9.48
N GLU A 48 3.85 -23.97 -9.64
CA GLU A 48 4.08 -22.78 -10.48
C GLU A 48 4.36 -21.50 -9.70
N GLY A 49 4.48 -21.55 -8.38
CA GLY A 49 4.55 -20.37 -7.52
C GLY A 49 3.14 -19.79 -7.25
N GLY A 50 3.08 -18.49 -6.95
CA GLY A 50 1.80 -17.84 -6.63
C GLY A 50 1.56 -17.74 -5.13
N PHE A 51 0.29 -17.76 -4.71
CA PHE A 51 -0.08 -17.68 -3.31
C PHE A 51 -1.34 -18.48 -2.99
N ASP A 52 -1.49 -18.83 -1.70
CA ASP A 52 -2.72 -19.30 -1.09
C ASP A 52 -3.16 -18.34 0.01
N VAL A 53 -4.46 -18.14 0.19
CA VAL A 53 -4.99 -17.39 1.35
C VAL A 53 -4.97 -18.29 2.58
N ARG A 54 -4.14 -17.91 3.56
CA ARG A 54 -4.05 -18.66 4.83
C ARG A 54 -5.20 -18.36 5.77
N TRP A 55 -5.52 -17.08 5.89
CA TRP A 55 -6.64 -16.57 6.65
C TRP A 55 -7.00 -15.17 6.18
N SER A 56 -8.21 -14.73 6.49
CA SER A 56 -8.65 -13.36 6.26
C SER A 56 -9.37 -12.81 7.48
N LYS A 57 -9.39 -11.48 7.60
CA LYS A 57 -10.13 -10.77 8.66
C LYS A 57 -10.72 -9.48 8.15
N GLN A 58 -11.95 -9.19 8.57
CA GLN A 58 -12.55 -7.87 8.43
C GLN A 58 -11.94 -6.96 9.51
N LEU A 59 -11.35 -5.83 9.10
CA LEU A 59 -10.66 -4.90 10.01
C LEU A 59 -11.44 -3.63 10.27
N THR A 60 -12.43 -3.30 9.43
CA THR A 60 -13.27 -2.11 9.53
C THR A 60 -14.73 -2.52 9.74
N ASP A 61 -15.48 -1.73 10.49
CA ASP A 61 -16.82 -2.12 10.96
C ASP A 61 -17.84 -2.19 9.84
N ARG A 62 -17.66 -1.52 8.73
CA ARG A 62 -18.56 -1.69 7.60
C ARG A 62 -18.06 -1.21 6.26
N TRP A 63 -18.33 -2.08 5.37
CA TRP A 63 -18.47 -1.94 3.96
C TRP A 63 -19.74 -1.17 3.59
N GLU A 64 -19.59 0.05 3.13
CA GLU A 64 -20.57 0.67 2.25
C GLU A 64 -20.06 0.54 0.83
N ALA A 65 -20.88 0.01 -0.08
CA ALA A 65 -20.58 -0.12 -1.50
C ALA A 65 -20.43 1.26 -2.18
N ARG A 66 -19.36 1.96 -1.87
CA ARG A 66 -18.97 3.19 -2.56
C ARG A 66 -17.73 2.88 -3.38
N TYR A 67 -17.75 3.25 -4.63
CA TYR A 67 -16.65 3.09 -5.60
C TYR A 67 -15.44 3.97 -5.32
N LEU A 68 -15.14 4.26 -4.06
CA LEU A 68 -14.00 5.06 -3.67
C LEU A 68 -12.92 4.12 -3.10
N PRO A 69 -11.65 4.33 -3.44
CA PRO A 69 -10.56 3.65 -2.76
C PRO A 69 -10.61 4.03 -1.28
N VAL A 70 -10.96 3.07 -0.43
CA VAL A 70 -11.19 3.34 0.99
C VAL A 70 -10.00 2.92 1.82
N GLN A 71 -9.32 1.82 1.46
CA GLN A 71 -8.20 1.29 2.22
C GLN A 71 -6.91 1.40 1.40
N LEU A 72 -5.96 2.20 1.86
CA LEU A 72 -4.69 2.45 1.17
C LEU A 72 -3.46 1.91 1.92
N SER A 73 -3.61 1.56 3.20
CA SER A 73 -2.51 1.02 4.00
C SER A 73 -2.10 -0.38 3.53
N SER A 74 -0.80 -0.62 3.53
CA SER A 74 -0.20 -1.93 3.25
C SER A 74 0.32 -2.57 4.52
N ALA A 75 0.36 -3.91 4.58
CA ALA A 75 0.86 -4.60 5.75
C ALA A 75 2.39 -4.57 5.86
N ALA A 76 2.90 -4.49 7.09
CA ALA A 76 4.30 -4.72 7.40
C ALA A 76 4.48 -6.03 8.18
N PHE A 77 5.56 -6.76 7.90
CA PHE A 77 5.84 -8.05 8.51
C PHE A 77 7.12 -8.00 9.36
N ASP A 78 7.02 -8.37 10.62
CA ASP A 78 8.15 -8.73 11.47
C ASP A 78 8.22 -10.27 11.57
N LEU A 79 8.99 -10.87 10.69
CA LEU A 79 9.14 -12.33 10.68
C LEU A 79 9.93 -12.86 11.88
N ARG A 80 10.80 -12.04 12.50
CA ARG A 80 11.54 -12.40 13.73
C ARG A 80 10.60 -12.61 14.91
N ARG A 81 9.64 -11.65 15.06
CA ARG A 81 8.63 -11.69 16.14
C ARG A 81 7.34 -12.38 15.72
N LYS A 82 7.27 -12.85 14.45
CA LYS A 82 6.10 -13.51 13.86
C LYS A 82 4.85 -12.63 13.95
N ARG A 83 4.99 -11.34 13.57
CA ARG A 83 3.93 -10.34 13.63
C ARG A 83 3.63 -9.70 12.28
N ILE A 84 2.41 -9.24 12.14
CA ILE A 84 1.90 -8.47 11.00
C ILE A 84 1.29 -7.19 11.56
N TYR A 85 1.63 -6.04 10.97
CA TYR A 85 1.07 -4.74 11.32
C TYR A 85 0.34 -4.17 10.11
N ILE A 86 -0.86 -3.61 10.34
CA ILE A 86 -1.69 -3.02 9.27
C ILE A 86 -2.54 -1.89 9.82
N GLY A 87 -2.50 -0.73 9.15
CA GLY A 87 -3.36 0.41 9.42
C GLY A 87 -4.69 0.33 8.70
N THR A 88 -5.67 1.11 9.15
CA THR A 88 -6.97 1.25 8.50
C THR A 88 -7.40 2.71 8.42
N THR A 89 -8.36 3.00 7.55
CA THR A 89 -8.98 4.34 7.46
C THR A 89 -9.86 4.69 8.66
N GLU A 90 -10.15 3.73 9.55
CA GLU A 90 -10.79 4.02 10.84
C GLU A 90 -9.79 4.46 11.92
N GLY A 91 -8.51 4.61 11.59
CA GLY A 91 -7.46 5.06 12.51
C GLY A 91 -6.85 3.96 13.36
N ASN A 92 -7.21 2.71 13.15
CA ASN A 92 -6.68 1.60 13.93
C ASN A 92 -5.39 1.03 13.31
N MET A 93 -4.32 0.96 14.10
CA MET A 93 -3.13 0.15 13.80
C MET A 93 -3.28 -1.21 14.48
N PHE A 94 -3.51 -2.25 13.70
CA PHE A 94 -3.62 -3.62 14.19
C PHE A 94 -2.29 -4.35 14.16
N ALA A 95 -2.07 -5.18 15.17
CA ALA A 95 -1.02 -6.19 15.18
C ALA A 95 -1.61 -7.59 15.30
N PHE A 96 -1.21 -8.48 14.40
CA PHE A 96 -1.58 -9.90 14.40
C PHE A 96 -0.35 -10.79 14.49
N ALA A 97 -0.51 -11.95 15.12
CA ALA A 97 0.41 -13.07 14.93
C ALA A 97 0.25 -13.63 13.49
N LEU A 98 1.23 -14.40 13.00
CA LEU A 98 1.17 -14.99 11.65
C LEU A 98 0.03 -16.03 11.50
N ASP A 99 -0.55 -16.51 12.59
CA ASP A 99 -1.73 -17.40 12.61
C ASP A 99 -3.07 -16.66 12.56
N GLY A 100 -3.04 -15.31 12.60
CA GLY A 100 -4.21 -14.45 12.54
C GLY A 100 -4.76 -14.03 13.90
N ARG A 101 -4.19 -14.49 15.02
CA ARG A 101 -4.60 -14.02 16.35
C ARG A 101 -4.20 -12.56 16.54
N ARG A 102 -5.18 -11.69 16.89
CA ARG A 102 -4.93 -10.29 17.21
C ARG A 102 -4.09 -10.18 18.50
N LEU A 103 -2.98 -9.47 18.42
CA LEU A 103 -2.09 -9.21 19.54
C LEU A 103 -2.49 -7.95 20.28
N PHE A 104 -2.68 -6.88 19.53
CA PHE A 104 -3.17 -5.59 20.02
C PHE A 104 -3.78 -4.76 18.88
N PHE A 105 -4.43 -3.67 19.22
CA PHE A 105 -4.65 -2.55 18.32
C PHE A 105 -4.29 -1.24 19.06
N TYR A 106 -3.94 -0.23 18.28
CA TYR A 106 -3.67 1.12 18.74
C TYR A 106 -4.51 2.08 17.92
N ASP A 107 -5.27 2.94 18.60
CA ASP A 107 -6.10 3.98 17.97
C ASP A 107 -5.24 5.24 17.78
N ALA A 108 -5.08 5.68 16.54
CA ALA A 108 -4.30 6.86 16.17
C ALA A 108 -5.14 8.14 16.09
N ASP A 109 -6.47 8.04 16.32
CA ASP A 109 -7.45 9.12 16.18
C ASP A 109 -7.58 9.70 14.75
N ALA A 110 -6.88 9.15 13.77
CA ALA A 110 -6.89 9.61 12.38
C ALA A 110 -6.59 8.46 11.42
N GLN A 111 -7.07 8.56 10.18
CA GLN A 111 -6.89 7.53 9.15
C GLN A 111 -5.40 7.19 8.95
N ILE A 112 -5.11 5.89 8.87
CA ILE A 112 -3.77 5.38 8.61
C ILE A 112 -3.76 4.81 7.20
N GLU A 113 -3.18 5.54 6.27
CA GLU A 113 -3.00 5.13 4.87
C GLU A 113 -1.56 4.69 4.59
N SER A 114 -0.62 5.12 5.42
CA SER A 114 0.78 4.74 5.32
C SER A 114 0.98 3.26 5.61
N LYS A 115 1.93 2.63 4.91
CA LYS A 115 2.46 1.33 5.30
C LYS A 115 3.36 1.52 6.53
N PRO A 116 3.21 0.72 7.60
CA PRO A 116 4.11 0.81 8.75
C PRO A 116 5.55 0.41 8.39
N ALA A 117 6.52 1.08 9.00
CA ALA A 117 7.91 0.67 9.00
C ALA A 117 8.23 -0.04 10.32
N VAL A 118 8.94 -1.17 10.25
CA VAL A 118 9.25 -1.98 11.44
C VAL A 118 10.75 -2.10 11.62
N ASP A 119 11.25 -1.68 12.76
CA ASP A 119 12.64 -1.94 13.15
C ASP A 119 12.80 -3.42 13.52
N ARG A 120 13.60 -4.14 12.74
CA ARG A 120 13.84 -5.57 12.95
C ARG A 120 14.64 -5.88 14.20
N ALA A 121 15.42 -4.91 14.73
CA ALA A 121 16.21 -5.09 15.93
C ALA A 121 15.34 -4.98 17.19
N THR A 122 14.65 -3.86 17.36
CA THR A 122 13.82 -3.56 18.53
C THR A 122 12.40 -4.08 18.43
N GLY A 123 11.84 -4.13 17.22
CA GLY A 123 10.43 -4.40 16.93
C GLY A 123 9.56 -3.16 17.04
N ALA A 124 10.15 -1.99 17.19
CA ALA A 124 9.43 -0.72 17.14
C ALA A 124 8.72 -0.55 15.79
N VAL A 125 7.53 0.04 15.83
CA VAL A 125 6.66 0.23 14.67
C VAL A 125 6.44 1.71 14.48
N TYR A 126 6.79 2.22 13.30
CA TYR A 126 6.62 3.61 12.92
C TYR A 126 5.60 3.72 11.80
N PHE A 127 4.66 4.62 11.93
CA PHE A 127 3.65 4.90 10.90
C PHE A 127 3.19 6.34 10.99
N ALA A 128 2.54 6.80 9.94
CA ALA A 128 2.00 8.14 9.89
C ALA A 128 0.50 8.10 9.58
N ALA A 129 -0.21 9.11 10.03
CA ALA A 129 -1.64 9.30 9.80
C ALA A 129 -1.93 10.55 8.96
N VAL A 130 -3.11 10.60 8.36
CA VAL A 130 -3.52 11.69 7.45
C VAL A 130 -3.66 13.03 8.17
N ASP A 131 -3.72 13.05 9.48
CA ASP A 131 -3.67 14.29 10.26
C ASP A 131 -2.25 14.85 10.41
N GLY A 132 -1.22 14.19 9.84
CA GLY A 132 0.18 14.59 9.91
C GLY A 132 0.91 14.12 11.16
N ASN A 133 0.29 13.32 12.02
CA ASN A 133 1.00 12.72 13.14
C ASN A 133 1.83 11.51 12.70
N VAL A 134 3.08 11.48 13.12
CA VAL A 134 3.96 10.31 13.03
C VAL A 134 4.03 9.66 14.40
N HIS A 135 3.80 8.37 14.46
CA HIS A 135 3.73 7.59 15.69
C HIS A 135 4.86 6.56 15.74
N ALA A 136 5.45 6.40 16.91
CA ALA A 136 6.31 5.27 17.23
C ALA A 136 5.69 4.44 18.34
N LEU A 137 5.53 3.15 18.08
CA LEU A 137 5.04 2.19 19.06
C LEU A 137 6.12 1.17 19.41
N THR A 138 6.12 0.70 20.65
CA THR A 138 6.91 -0.49 21.03
C THR A 138 6.37 -1.72 20.29
N ALA A 139 7.12 -2.80 20.32
CA ALA A 139 6.67 -4.09 19.80
C ALA A 139 5.33 -4.56 20.44
N GLU A 140 5.01 -4.14 21.66
CA GLU A 140 3.79 -4.48 22.40
C GLU A 140 2.64 -3.52 22.14
N GLY A 141 2.83 -2.49 21.27
CA GLY A 141 1.80 -1.53 20.89
C GLY A 141 1.64 -0.35 21.84
N LYS A 142 2.62 -0.09 22.70
CA LYS A 142 2.62 1.10 23.56
C LYS A 142 3.23 2.27 22.79
N LEU A 143 2.60 3.44 22.90
CA LEU A 143 3.14 4.69 22.35
C LEU A 143 4.46 5.04 23.03
N GLU A 144 5.52 5.23 22.22
CA GLU A 144 6.81 5.76 22.67
C GLU A 144 6.85 7.27 22.47
N TRP A 145 6.54 7.72 21.26
CA TRP A 145 6.44 9.12 20.93
C TRP A 145 5.46 9.36 19.77
N LYS A 146 5.01 10.60 19.66
CA LYS A 146 4.12 11.09 18.61
C LYS A 146 4.57 12.50 18.22
N THR A 147 4.86 12.71 16.93
CA THR A 147 5.31 14.01 16.40
C THR A 147 4.35 14.51 15.35
N LYS A 148 3.90 15.75 15.51
CA LYS A 148 3.02 16.43 14.57
C LYS A 148 3.85 17.10 13.47
N LEU A 149 3.56 16.76 12.21
CA LEU A 149 4.09 17.42 11.02
C LEU A 149 3.01 18.30 10.36
N ILE A 150 3.44 19.15 9.45
CA ILE A 150 2.54 19.95 8.61
C ILE A 150 2.10 19.11 7.41
N GLY A 151 0.80 19.09 7.13
CA GLY A 151 0.22 18.32 6.04
C GLY A 151 -0.04 16.84 6.39
N ALA A 152 -0.81 16.17 5.55
CA ALA A 152 -1.09 14.76 5.68
C ALA A 152 0.14 13.93 5.27
N VAL A 153 0.31 12.77 5.92
CA VAL A 153 1.36 11.81 5.56
C VAL A 153 0.71 10.47 5.22
N ARG A 154 0.84 10.06 3.96
CA ARG A 154 0.21 8.84 3.43
C ARG A 154 1.23 7.79 3.02
N THR A 155 2.49 8.14 2.93
CA THR A 155 3.57 7.27 2.47
C THR A 155 4.20 6.47 3.60
N GLN A 156 4.89 5.40 3.25
CA GLN A 156 5.65 4.62 4.20
C GLN A 156 6.83 5.44 4.74
N PRO A 157 6.99 5.58 6.07
CA PRO A 157 8.22 6.11 6.65
C PRO A 157 9.44 5.26 6.27
N VAL A 158 10.54 5.91 5.93
CA VAL A 158 11.80 5.25 5.55
C VAL A 158 12.72 5.22 6.75
N LEU A 159 13.10 4.01 7.18
CA LEU A 159 13.97 3.78 8.33
C LEU A 159 15.45 3.84 7.95
N ALA A 160 16.22 4.62 8.72
CA ALA A 160 17.67 4.56 8.78
C ALA A 160 18.13 4.15 10.20
N PRO A 161 19.42 3.92 10.45
CA PRO A 161 19.90 3.53 11.77
C PRO A 161 19.46 4.45 12.90
N ASP A 162 19.58 5.77 12.73
CA ASP A 162 19.31 6.77 13.77
C ASP A 162 18.16 7.72 13.39
N ALA A 163 17.62 7.62 12.17
CA ALA A 163 16.62 8.54 11.65
C ALA A 163 15.43 7.80 11.00
N LEU A 164 14.32 8.52 10.92
CA LEU A 164 13.10 8.17 10.21
C LEU A 164 12.80 9.31 9.23
N TYR A 165 12.71 9.01 7.94
CA TYR A 165 12.35 10.00 6.92
C TYR A 165 10.89 9.85 6.53
N VAL A 166 10.21 10.99 6.44
CA VAL A 166 8.79 11.09 6.11
C VAL A 166 8.60 12.19 5.07
N VAL A 167 7.72 11.99 4.10
CA VAL A 167 7.32 13.02 3.15
C VAL A 167 5.81 13.28 3.31
N GLY A 168 5.46 14.56 3.46
CA GLY A 168 4.09 15.04 3.56
C GLY A 168 3.51 15.45 2.21
N GLU A 169 2.18 15.55 2.12
CA GLU A 169 1.47 16.04 0.93
C GLU A 169 1.76 17.50 0.56
N ASN A 170 2.44 18.23 1.45
CA ASN A 170 2.94 19.58 1.21
C ASN A 170 4.35 19.61 0.62
N ASP A 171 4.83 18.49 0.06
CA ASP A 171 6.16 18.33 -0.52
C ASP A 171 7.33 18.60 0.46
N THR A 172 7.09 18.49 1.77
CA THR A 172 8.12 18.61 2.79
C THR A 172 8.66 17.22 3.16
N VAL A 173 9.96 17.03 3.01
CA VAL A 173 10.68 15.87 3.56
C VAL A 173 11.18 16.21 4.96
N THR A 174 10.82 15.40 5.94
CA THR A 174 11.23 15.58 7.35
C THR A 174 12.03 14.38 7.83
N ALA A 175 13.17 14.63 8.43
CA ALA A 175 13.90 13.62 9.20
C ALA A 175 13.58 13.76 10.69
N LEU A 176 13.22 12.65 11.31
CA LEU A 176 12.94 12.55 12.74
C LEU A 176 13.98 11.66 13.41
N ALA A 177 14.40 12.01 14.61
CA ALA A 177 15.17 11.11 15.44
C ALA A 177 14.31 9.90 15.85
N ARG A 178 14.86 8.70 15.76
CA ARG A 178 14.08 7.48 16.04
C ARG A 178 13.74 7.32 17.51
N ASP A 179 14.57 7.85 18.39
CA ASP A 179 14.47 7.62 19.84
C ASP A 179 13.35 8.44 20.48
N ASP A 180 13.16 9.69 20.03
CA ASP A 180 12.23 10.62 20.67
C ASP A 180 11.29 11.37 19.69
N GLY A 181 11.48 11.15 18.39
CA GLY A 181 10.67 11.80 17.34
C GLY A 181 10.98 13.28 17.13
N SER A 182 12.09 13.81 17.69
CA SER A 182 12.51 15.20 17.44
C SER A 182 12.89 15.40 15.98
N ILE A 183 12.56 16.59 15.43
CA ILE A 183 12.90 16.93 14.05
C ILE A 183 14.41 17.19 13.98
N LEU A 184 15.10 16.46 13.10
CA LEU A 184 16.52 16.62 12.84
C LEU A 184 16.77 17.67 11.76
N TRP A 185 16.02 17.59 10.67
CA TRP A 185 16.04 18.54 9.56
C TRP A 185 14.75 18.44 8.73
N THR A 186 14.47 19.48 7.95
CA THR A 186 13.44 19.51 6.91
C THR A 186 14.04 19.94 5.59
N TYR A 187 13.48 19.42 4.50
CA TYR A 187 13.68 19.88 3.15
C TYR A 187 12.31 20.24 2.59
N ASP A 188 12.10 21.54 2.35
CA ASP A 188 10.82 22.07 1.92
C ASP A 188 10.89 22.41 0.42
N LYS A 189 9.86 22.03 -0.34
CA LYS A 189 9.60 22.56 -1.67
C LYS A 189 8.39 23.48 -1.61
N GLU A 190 8.39 24.48 -2.47
CA GLU A 190 7.20 25.32 -2.63
C GLU A 190 6.08 24.50 -3.27
N PRO A 191 4.91 24.38 -2.62
CA PRO A 191 3.78 23.63 -3.19
C PRO A 191 3.32 24.29 -4.49
N VAL A 192 2.96 23.47 -5.47
CA VAL A 192 2.40 23.98 -6.74
C VAL A 192 0.93 24.30 -6.51
N GLU A 193 0.46 25.46 -6.99
CA GLU A 193 -0.97 25.85 -6.92
C GLU A 193 -1.87 25.04 -7.89
N GLU A 194 -1.33 24.05 -8.57
CA GLU A 194 -2.02 23.26 -9.57
C GLU A 194 -2.76 22.05 -8.99
N ILE A 195 -3.62 21.42 -9.79
CA ILE A 195 -4.36 20.22 -9.38
C ILE A 195 -3.38 19.04 -9.33
N THR A 196 -3.20 18.48 -8.14
CA THR A 196 -2.37 17.28 -7.91
C THR A 196 -3.24 16.03 -7.83
N ILE A 197 -2.67 14.88 -8.17
CA ILE A 197 -3.31 13.58 -7.91
C ILE A 197 -3.23 13.31 -6.41
N ALA A 198 -4.35 12.93 -5.79
CA ALA A 198 -4.37 12.59 -4.37
C ALA A 198 -3.44 11.40 -4.09
N GLY A 199 -2.44 11.61 -3.26
CA GLY A 199 -1.38 10.67 -2.94
C GLY A 199 -0.01 11.33 -3.10
N HIS A 200 1.03 10.65 -2.68
CA HIS A 200 2.41 11.11 -2.82
C HIS A 200 3.31 9.91 -3.12
N ALA A 201 4.35 10.12 -3.91
CA ALA A 201 5.38 9.11 -4.11
C ALA A 201 6.06 8.76 -2.79
N GLY A 202 6.35 7.49 -2.56
CA GLY A 202 7.21 7.08 -1.47
C GLY A 202 8.67 7.51 -1.74
N MET A 203 9.49 7.48 -0.69
CA MET A 203 10.92 7.76 -0.80
C MET A 203 11.74 6.46 -0.89
N LEU A 204 12.92 6.55 -1.46
CA LEU A 204 13.91 5.47 -1.51
C LEU A 204 15.21 5.93 -0.83
N LEU A 205 15.66 5.20 0.17
CA LEU A 205 16.99 5.36 0.75
C LEU A 205 17.91 4.26 0.22
N GLU A 206 18.85 4.62 -0.63
CA GLU A 206 19.78 3.69 -1.27
C GLU A 206 21.13 4.38 -1.52
N ASP A 207 22.23 3.67 -1.44
CA ASP A 207 23.59 4.18 -1.69
C ASP A 207 23.93 5.51 -0.98
N GLY A 208 23.42 5.69 0.26
CA GLY A 208 23.63 6.89 1.05
C GLY A 208 22.94 8.14 0.54
N ARG A 209 21.91 8.00 -0.27
CA ARG A 209 21.05 9.06 -0.80
C ARG A 209 19.59 8.78 -0.52
N LEU A 210 18.85 9.82 -0.21
CA LEU A 210 17.39 9.77 -0.08
C LEU A 210 16.79 10.36 -1.36
N PHE A 211 16.13 9.52 -2.15
CA PHE A 211 15.44 9.94 -3.36
C PHE A 211 13.97 10.21 -3.03
N ALA A 212 13.48 11.39 -3.39
CA ALA A 212 12.11 11.82 -3.23
C ALA A 212 11.56 12.36 -4.56
N ALA A 213 10.30 12.14 -4.81
CA ALA A 213 9.60 12.68 -5.96
C ALA A 213 8.42 13.54 -5.48
N PHE A 214 8.13 14.63 -6.18
CA PHE A 214 7.26 15.69 -5.72
C PHE A 214 6.11 15.97 -6.68
N THR A 215 5.12 16.70 -6.19
CA THR A 215 3.89 17.02 -6.94
C THR A 215 4.13 18.03 -8.07
N ASP A 216 5.20 18.80 -8.01
CA ASP A 216 5.63 19.71 -9.09
C ASP A 216 6.26 18.98 -10.29
N GLY A 217 6.39 17.66 -10.22
CA GLY A 217 7.04 16.83 -11.22
C GLY A 217 8.55 16.76 -11.07
N SER A 218 9.13 17.30 -10.00
CA SER A 218 10.55 17.16 -9.73
C SER A 218 10.89 15.87 -8.99
N VAL A 219 12.14 15.47 -9.12
CA VAL A 219 12.76 14.36 -8.39
C VAL A 219 14.09 14.85 -7.83
N ALA A 220 14.31 14.65 -6.54
CA ALA A 220 15.54 15.07 -5.88
C ALA A 220 16.26 13.90 -5.21
N ALA A 221 17.59 14.00 -5.19
CA ALA A 221 18.41 13.26 -4.24
C ALA A 221 18.87 14.21 -3.12
N ILE A 222 18.62 13.79 -1.90
CA ILE A 222 18.86 14.54 -0.67
C ILE A 222 19.90 13.80 0.16
N ASN A 223 20.82 14.52 0.80
CA ASN A 223 21.73 13.93 1.76
C ASN A 223 20.94 13.53 3.02
N PRO A 224 20.87 12.25 3.39
CA PRO A 224 20.08 11.80 4.53
C PRO A 224 20.57 12.32 5.88
N ALA A 225 21.84 12.74 5.99
CA ALA A 225 22.42 13.20 7.24
C ALA A 225 22.02 14.64 7.63
N ASP A 226 21.84 15.53 6.62
CA ASP A 226 21.65 16.95 6.87
C ASP A 226 20.55 17.61 6.04
N GLY A 227 19.84 16.84 5.20
CA GLY A 227 18.76 17.35 4.34
C GLY A 227 19.20 18.17 3.14
N ARG A 228 20.53 18.29 2.88
CA ARG A 228 21.04 19.08 1.78
C ARG A 228 20.72 18.44 0.42
N LEU A 229 20.22 19.25 -0.50
CA LEU A 229 20.02 18.84 -1.90
C LEU A 229 21.35 18.45 -2.56
N LEU A 230 21.40 17.25 -3.14
CA LEU A 230 22.53 16.75 -3.91
C LEU A 230 22.34 17.04 -5.40
N TRP A 231 21.17 16.75 -5.92
CA TRP A 231 20.74 17.08 -7.27
C TRP A 231 19.20 17.08 -7.37
N GLU A 232 18.69 17.78 -8.35
CA GLU A 232 17.27 17.81 -8.70
C GLU A 232 17.09 17.72 -10.21
N MET A 233 16.00 17.07 -10.64
CA MET A 233 15.61 16.94 -12.04
C MET A 233 14.11 17.18 -12.16
N GLU A 234 13.69 17.97 -13.15
CA GLU A 234 12.30 18.32 -13.42
C GLU A 234 11.76 17.53 -14.61
N THR A 235 10.67 16.78 -14.42
CA THR A 235 9.97 16.12 -15.53
C THR A 235 8.97 17.04 -16.22
N ALA A 236 8.57 18.13 -15.57
CA ALA A 236 7.56 19.07 -16.06
C ALA A 236 7.94 19.72 -17.39
N ILE A 237 9.24 19.95 -17.63
CA ILE A 237 9.76 20.54 -18.89
C ILE A 237 9.48 19.67 -20.11
N ASP A 238 9.24 18.40 -19.91
CA ASP A 238 8.96 17.40 -20.95
C ASP A 238 7.46 17.22 -21.24
N VAL A 239 6.60 17.92 -20.50
CA VAL A 239 5.15 17.86 -20.69
C VAL A 239 4.75 18.83 -21.80
N GLU A 240 4.20 18.31 -22.89
CA GLU A 240 3.66 19.14 -23.97
C GLU A 240 2.44 19.91 -23.45
N LEU A 241 2.57 21.23 -23.35
CA LEU A 241 1.46 22.14 -23.04
C LEU A 241 0.47 22.11 -24.19
N ARG A 242 -0.70 21.50 -24.01
CA ARG A 242 -1.77 21.53 -25.00
C ARG A 242 -2.47 22.90 -24.96
N PRO A 243 -2.73 23.54 -26.11
CA PRO A 243 -3.56 24.74 -26.18
C PRO A 243 -4.96 24.39 -25.65
N GLY A 244 -5.45 25.13 -24.66
CA GLY A 244 -6.82 24.97 -24.17
C GLY A 244 -7.00 24.69 -22.69
N ASN A 245 -6.03 25.00 -21.81
CA ASN A 245 -6.15 24.91 -20.34
C ASN A 245 -6.73 23.59 -19.80
N VAL A 246 -6.30 22.45 -20.31
CA VAL A 246 -6.59 21.19 -19.66
C VAL A 246 -5.60 21.05 -18.50
N PRO A 247 -6.06 20.87 -17.24
CA PRO A 247 -5.18 20.61 -16.11
C PRO A 247 -4.24 19.44 -16.44
N GLN A 248 -2.94 19.67 -16.35
CA GLN A 248 -1.94 18.64 -16.57
C GLN A 248 -1.43 18.22 -15.21
N PHE A 249 -1.48 16.92 -14.94
CA PHE A 249 -0.88 16.34 -13.74
C PHE A 249 0.63 16.27 -13.99
N LEU A 250 1.40 17.07 -13.26
CA LEU A 250 2.85 17.06 -13.34
C LEU A 250 3.48 16.00 -12.46
N ASP A 251 2.73 15.53 -11.49
CA ASP A 251 3.13 14.65 -10.41
C ASP A 251 4.00 13.46 -10.85
N VAL A 252 5.03 13.19 -10.08
CA VAL A 252 5.73 11.93 -10.09
C VAL A 252 5.20 11.09 -8.94
N ASP A 253 4.18 10.26 -9.23
CA ASP A 253 3.46 9.48 -8.21
C ASP A 253 4.10 8.13 -7.90
N THR A 254 5.17 7.76 -8.59
CA THR A 254 5.82 6.48 -8.38
C THR A 254 6.95 6.59 -7.38
N THR A 255 6.95 5.72 -6.37
CA THR A 255 8.13 5.54 -5.51
C THR A 255 9.33 5.18 -6.39
N PRO A 256 10.45 5.92 -6.27
CA PRO A 256 11.67 5.63 -7.04
C PRO A 256 12.15 4.19 -6.81
N VAL A 257 12.63 3.54 -7.88
CA VAL A 257 13.23 2.21 -7.82
C VAL A 257 14.64 2.30 -8.37
N MET A 258 15.62 1.73 -7.67
CA MET A 258 17.02 1.80 -8.08
C MET A 258 17.62 0.41 -8.25
N PHE A 259 18.41 0.23 -9.30
CA PHE A 259 19.35 -0.88 -9.45
C PHE A 259 20.48 -0.50 -10.41
N HIS A 260 21.67 -1.04 -10.14
CA HIS A 260 22.90 -0.79 -10.94
C HIS A 260 23.23 0.71 -11.14
N GLY A 261 23.00 1.54 -10.11
CA GLY A 261 23.32 2.98 -10.16
C GLY A 261 22.35 3.83 -11.00
N THR A 262 21.24 3.24 -11.45
CA THR A 262 20.19 3.95 -12.20
C THR A 262 18.91 3.99 -11.35
N VAL A 263 18.36 5.19 -11.19
CA VAL A 263 17.06 5.44 -10.54
C VAL A 263 15.98 5.51 -11.62
N TYR A 264 14.93 4.73 -11.45
CA TYR A 264 13.76 4.72 -12.32
C TYR A 264 12.61 5.40 -11.62
N ILE A 265 11.97 6.36 -12.32
CA ILE A 265 10.78 7.06 -11.86
C ILE A 265 9.81 7.20 -13.03
N ALA A 266 8.54 7.39 -12.74
CA ALA A 266 7.56 7.68 -13.78
C ALA A 266 6.67 8.85 -13.36
N SER A 267 6.56 9.83 -14.27
CA SER A 267 5.53 10.86 -14.23
C SER A 267 4.30 10.36 -14.96
N PHE A 268 3.13 10.65 -14.42
CA PHE A 268 1.85 10.23 -15.01
C PHE A 268 1.66 10.73 -16.43
N THR A 269 2.13 11.95 -16.73
CA THR A 269 2.00 12.60 -18.04
C THR A 269 3.26 12.57 -18.88
N ALA A 270 4.46 12.63 -18.27
CA ALA A 270 5.71 12.71 -19.00
C ALA A 270 6.31 11.34 -19.39
N GLY A 271 5.94 10.26 -18.69
CA GLY A 271 6.40 8.90 -18.97
C GLY A 271 7.45 8.38 -18.00
N LEU A 272 8.20 7.37 -18.43
CA LEU A 272 9.23 6.68 -17.64
C LEU A 272 10.61 7.30 -17.89
N TYR A 273 11.35 7.49 -16.80
CA TYR A 273 12.72 8.02 -16.81
C TYR A 273 13.69 7.04 -16.16
N ALA A 274 14.89 7.02 -16.70
CA ALA A 274 16.06 6.41 -16.07
C ALA A 274 17.11 7.52 -15.83
N LEU A 275 17.47 7.69 -14.56
CA LEU A 275 18.37 8.75 -14.10
C LEU A 275 19.64 8.13 -13.55
N ASP A 276 20.78 8.76 -13.78
CA ASP A 276 22.00 8.43 -13.05
C ASP A 276 21.82 8.78 -11.57
N ALA A 277 21.97 7.80 -10.67
CA ALA A 277 21.71 7.98 -9.25
C ALA A 277 22.63 9.00 -8.57
N THR A 278 23.81 9.28 -9.16
CA THR A 278 24.80 10.18 -8.57
C THR A 278 24.61 11.63 -9.00
N SER A 279 24.23 11.84 -10.25
CA SER A 279 24.16 13.18 -10.86
C SER A 279 22.75 13.66 -11.20
N GLY A 280 21.74 12.78 -11.18
CA GLY A 280 20.38 13.09 -11.64
C GLY A 280 20.24 13.24 -13.16
N THR A 281 21.32 12.98 -13.92
CA THR A 281 21.31 13.11 -15.38
C THR A 281 20.39 12.09 -16.00
N VAL A 282 19.50 12.53 -16.90
CA VAL A 282 18.62 11.66 -17.66
C VAL A 282 19.43 10.80 -18.61
N GLN A 283 19.50 9.50 -18.36
CA GLN A 283 20.14 8.52 -19.26
C GLN A 283 19.23 8.23 -20.45
N TRP A 284 17.94 8.07 -20.18
CA TRP A 284 16.90 7.98 -21.19
C TRP A 284 15.51 8.28 -20.61
N ARG A 285 14.59 8.62 -21.48
CA ARG A 285 13.17 8.81 -21.22
C ARG A 285 12.35 8.07 -22.27
N ASP A 286 11.19 7.54 -21.88
CA ASP A 286 10.24 6.95 -22.79
C ASP A 286 8.81 7.44 -22.50
N ALA A 287 8.29 8.28 -23.38
CA ALA A 287 6.95 8.86 -23.28
C ALA A 287 5.82 7.87 -23.60
N ALA A 288 6.13 6.67 -24.08
CA ALA A 288 5.12 5.62 -24.30
C ALA A 288 4.58 5.03 -22.98
N PHE A 289 5.33 5.19 -21.87
CA PHE A 289 4.94 4.74 -20.54
C PHE A 289 4.25 5.85 -19.75
N LYS A 290 3.06 6.29 -20.20
CA LYS A 290 2.18 7.23 -19.48
C LYS A 290 1.15 6.48 -18.65
N GLY A 291 0.68 7.13 -17.56
CA GLY A 291 -0.33 6.55 -16.66
C GLY A 291 0.23 5.41 -15.81
N VAL A 292 1.53 5.44 -15.51
CA VAL A 292 2.18 4.49 -14.60
C VAL A 292 1.68 4.75 -13.18
N THR A 293 1.30 3.67 -12.49
CA THR A 293 0.80 3.69 -11.11
C THR A 293 1.78 3.07 -10.11
N GLY A 294 2.83 2.43 -10.59
CA GLY A 294 3.85 1.86 -9.70
C GLY A 294 4.97 1.14 -10.46
N LEU A 295 6.09 1.02 -9.78
CA LEU A 295 7.32 0.39 -10.27
C LEU A 295 7.82 -0.64 -9.26
N ALA A 296 8.39 -1.74 -9.74
CA ALA A 296 9.10 -2.70 -8.89
C ALA A 296 10.31 -3.30 -9.63
N ALA A 297 11.43 -3.42 -8.93
CA ALA A 297 12.62 -4.08 -9.46
C ALA A 297 12.46 -5.61 -9.46
N ALA A 298 12.87 -6.26 -10.54
CA ALA A 298 12.90 -7.71 -10.70
C ALA A 298 14.27 -8.13 -11.23
N GLY A 299 15.28 -8.09 -10.37
CA GLY A 299 16.67 -8.27 -10.79
C GLY A 299 17.16 -7.12 -11.66
N ARG A 300 17.33 -7.37 -12.96
CA ARG A 300 17.70 -6.34 -13.95
C ARG A 300 16.50 -5.81 -14.75
N MET A 301 15.33 -6.35 -14.48
CA MET A 301 14.08 -5.99 -15.15
C MET A 301 13.27 -5.05 -14.29
N LEU A 302 12.35 -4.33 -14.92
CA LEU A 302 11.41 -3.44 -14.27
C LEU A 302 10.00 -3.95 -14.49
N VAL A 303 9.27 -4.23 -13.41
CA VAL A 303 7.84 -4.49 -13.46
C VAL A 303 7.12 -3.14 -13.29
N ILE A 304 6.25 -2.84 -14.22
CA ILE A 304 5.53 -1.57 -14.29
C ILE A 304 4.04 -1.86 -14.20
N SER A 305 3.33 -1.17 -13.33
CA SER A 305 1.86 -1.08 -13.37
C SER A 305 1.44 0.23 -14.03
N SER A 306 0.42 0.18 -14.86
CA SER A 306 -0.12 1.32 -15.59
C SER A 306 -1.64 1.23 -15.66
N ALA A 307 -2.33 2.32 -15.33
CA ALA A 307 -3.78 2.40 -15.45
C ALA A 307 -4.28 2.20 -16.90
N ARG A 308 -3.41 2.40 -17.89
CA ARG A 308 -3.74 2.28 -19.31
C ARG A 308 -3.39 0.92 -19.90
N ARG A 309 -2.24 0.37 -19.49
CA ARG A 309 -1.66 -0.84 -20.11
C ARG A 309 -1.80 -2.08 -19.22
N GLY A 310 -2.02 -1.91 -17.92
CA GLY A 310 -2.02 -3.00 -16.97
C GLY A 310 -0.64 -3.25 -16.38
N VAL A 311 -0.22 -4.50 -16.25
CA VAL A 311 1.09 -4.85 -15.70
C VAL A 311 1.99 -5.40 -16.79
N LEU A 312 3.22 -4.92 -16.85
CA LEU A 312 4.19 -5.31 -17.87
C LEU A 312 5.59 -5.50 -17.29
N LEU A 313 6.40 -6.30 -17.97
CA LEU A 313 7.82 -6.49 -17.67
C LEU A 313 8.66 -5.82 -18.76
N LEU A 314 9.53 -4.91 -18.36
CA LEU A 314 10.41 -4.16 -19.24
C LEU A 314 11.88 -4.53 -19.00
N ASP A 315 12.63 -4.77 -20.06
CA ASP A 315 14.10 -4.68 -20.01
C ASP A 315 14.49 -3.20 -20.17
N PRO A 316 14.93 -2.52 -19.10
CA PRO A 316 15.22 -1.09 -19.18
C PRO A 316 16.48 -0.77 -20.00
N ARG A 317 17.32 -1.75 -20.31
CA ARG A 317 18.52 -1.59 -21.12
C ARG A 317 18.20 -1.54 -22.61
N THR A 318 17.31 -2.44 -23.09
CA THR A 318 16.84 -2.46 -24.49
C THR A 318 15.58 -1.65 -24.69
N ARG A 319 14.85 -1.35 -23.61
CA ARG A 319 13.51 -0.74 -23.57
C ARG A 319 12.45 -1.61 -24.24
N GLU A 320 12.67 -2.91 -24.30
CA GLU A 320 11.73 -3.87 -24.86
C GLU A 320 10.82 -4.43 -23.79
N VAL A 321 9.50 -4.40 -24.06
CA VAL A 321 8.49 -5.07 -23.24
C VAL A 321 8.53 -6.56 -23.51
N GLN A 322 8.82 -7.36 -22.49
CA GLN A 322 8.90 -8.81 -22.59
C GLN A 322 7.52 -9.47 -22.59
N TRP A 323 6.63 -8.96 -21.77
CA TRP A 323 5.22 -9.33 -21.73
C TRP A 323 4.38 -8.19 -21.13
N GLU A 324 3.08 -8.24 -21.41
CA GLU A 324 2.10 -7.28 -20.94
C GLU A 324 0.78 -7.99 -20.64
N LYS A 325 0.20 -7.72 -19.46
CA LYS A 325 -1.11 -8.21 -19.03
C LYS A 325 -2.03 -7.01 -18.87
N ALA A 326 -3.00 -6.88 -19.76
CA ALA A 326 -4.02 -5.83 -19.68
C ALA A 326 -4.84 -5.96 -18.38
N PRO A 327 -5.31 -4.85 -17.79
CA PRO A 327 -6.15 -4.90 -16.60
C PRO A 327 -7.52 -5.49 -16.94
N GLU A 328 -8.11 -6.21 -16.00
CA GLU A 328 -9.45 -6.78 -16.16
C GLU A 328 -10.52 -5.87 -15.56
N ARG A 329 -10.23 -5.29 -14.36
CA ARG A 329 -11.19 -4.43 -13.65
C ARG A 329 -10.48 -3.29 -12.91
N GLY A 330 -10.61 -2.10 -13.45
CA GLY A 330 -10.01 -0.90 -12.87
C GLY A 330 -8.50 -0.83 -13.14
N ALA A 331 -7.78 -0.05 -12.35
CA ALA A 331 -6.33 0.11 -12.48
C ALA A 331 -5.57 -0.87 -11.60
N PRO A 332 -4.39 -1.36 -12.03
CA PRO A 332 -3.52 -2.16 -11.17
C PRO A 332 -2.88 -1.28 -10.10
N THR A 333 -2.73 -1.83 -8.90
CA THR A 333 -1.90 -1.22 -7.84
C THR A 333 -0.43 -1.35 -8.17
N SER A 334 0.42 -0.65 -7.41
CA SER A 334 1.87 -0.88 -7.48
C SER A 334 2.18 -2.36 -7.25
N PRO A 335 3.00 -2.99 -8.11
CA PRO A 335 3.28 -4.42 -8.02
C PRO A 335 4.37 -4.70 -6.99
N ILE A 336 4.38 -5.91 -6.45
CA ILE A 336 5.53 -6.47 -5.73
C ILE A 336 6.07 -7.68 -6.47
N VAL A 337 7.38 -7.89 -6.36
CA VAL A 337 8.05 -9.04 -6.95
C VAL A 337 8.63 -9.91 -5.85
N THR A 338 8.26 -11.19 -5.85
CA THR A 338 8.78 -12.15 -4.88
C THR A 338 10.13 -12.73 -5.35
N LYS A 339 10.92 -13.24 -4.41
CA LYS A 339 12.20 -13.92 -4.75
C LYS A 339 12.04 -15.15 -5.65
N ARG A 340 10.84 -15.69 -5.76
CA ARG A 340 10.52 -16.85 -6.61
C ARG A 340 10.02 -16.47 -8.01
N GLY A 341 10.11 -15.21 -8.37
CA GLY A 341 9.68 -14.76 -9.70
C GLY A 341 8.15 -14.70 -9.84
N THR A 342 7.45 -14.29 -8.79
CA THR A 342 6.03 -14.03 -8.84
C THR A 342 5.79 -12.53 -8.73
N VAL A 343 4.99 -11.95 -9.62
CA VAL A 343 4.51 -10.57 -9.57
C VAL A 343 3.12 -10.57 -8.95
N ILE A 344 2.92 -9.83 -7.85
CA ILE A 344 1.62 -9.74 -7.17
C ILE A 344 1.15 -8.30 -7.18
N TYR A 345 -0.10 -8.08 -7.56
CA TYR A 345 -0.76 -6.78 -7.57
C TYR A 345 -2.26 -6.92 -7.36
N GLY A 346 -2.92 -5.86 -6.94
CA GLY A 346 -4.37 -5.79 -6.87
C GLY A 346 -4.95 -5.00 -8.04
N GLU A 347 -6.21 -5.21 -8.36
CA GLU A 347 -6.99 -4.34 -9.23
C GLU A 347 -8.00 -3.54 -8.42
N THR A 348 -8.13 -2.23 -8.69
CA THR A 348 -8.94 -1.32 -7.86
C THR A 348 -10.43 -1.69 -7.81
N GLN A 349 -10.93 -2.40 -8.81
CA GLN A 349 -12.31 -2.91 -8.89
C GLN A 349 -12.37 -4.44 -9.10
N GLY A 350 -11.24 -5.11 -8.95
CA GLY A 350 -11.07 -6.53 -9.27
C GLY A 350 -10.43 -7.34 -8.15
N SER A 351 -9.62 -8.28 -8.56
CA SER A 351 -9.01 -9.30 -7.71
C SER A 351 -7.58 -8.93 -7.31
N LEU A 352 -7.04 -9.63 -6.34
CA LEU A 352 -5.61 -9.77 -6.12
C LEU A 352 -5.08 -10.85 -7.07
N LEU A 353 -4.07 -10.52 -7.83
CA LEU A 353 -3.53 -11.37 -8.90
C LEU A 353 -2.06 -11.69 -8.66
N ALA A 354 -1.66 -12.89 -9.03
CA ALA A 354 -0.26 -13.29 -9.12
C ALA A 354 0.06 -13.73 -10.55
N LEU A 355 1.11 -13.16 -11.13
CA LEU A 355 1.62 -13.52 -12.44
C LEU A 355 3.01 -14.15 -12.33
N SER A 356 3.33 -15.04 -13.24
CA SER A 356 4.67 -15.51 -13.46
C SER A 356 5.54 -14.39 -14.04
N LEU A 357 6.68 -14.10 -13.42
CA LEU A 357 7.61 -13.07 -13.90
C LEU A 357 8.18 -13.41 -15.30
N SER A 358 8.30 -14.70 -15.62
CA SER A 358 8.95 -15.13 -16.86
C SER A 358 8.09 -14.87 -18.12
N ASP A 359 6.78 -14.98 -18.01
CA ASP A 359 5.88 -14.97 -19.16
C ASP A 359 4.56 -14.18 -18.97
N GLY A 360 4.37 -13.55 -17.80
CA GLY A 360 3.17 -12.76 -17.49
C GLY A 360 1.88 -13.58 -17.31
N ARG A 361 1.98 -14.92 -17.29
CA ARG A 361 0.82 -15.81 -17.13
C ARG A 361 0.30 -15.74 -15.69
N GLU A 362 -1.02 -15.67 -15.55
CA GLU A 362 -1.69 -15.72 -14.26
C GLU A 362 -1.52 -17.10 -13.60
N ILE A 363 -1.06 -17.09 -12.35
CA ILE A 363 -0.77 -18.31 -11.58
C ILE A 363 -1.60 -18.42 -10.28
N ALA A 364 -2.12 -17.29 -9.77
CA ALA A 364 -3.04 -17.29 -8.64
C ALA A 364 -3.95 -16.06 -8.67
N ARG A 365 -5.12 -16.19 -8.02
CA ARG A 365 -6.11 -15.14 -7.88
C ARG A 365 -6.83 -15.26 -6.54
N ALA A 366 -7.16 -14.10 -5.92
CA ALA A 366 -8.03 -14.04 -4.75
C ALA A 366 -8.98 -12.85 -4.82
N GLU A 367 -10.22 -13.06 -4.36
CA GLU A 367 -11.24 -12.03 -4.29
C GLU A 367 -11.22 -11.34 -2.93
N GLY A 368 -11.24 -10.00 -2.94
CA GLY A 368 -11.34 -9.17 -1.74
C GLY A 368 -12.76 -8.62 -1.48
N GLY A 369 -13.68 -8.87 -2.40
CA GLY A 369 -15.07 -8.40 -2.32
C GLY A 369 -15.31 -6.98 -2.84
N ALA A 370 -14.32 -6.08 -2.81
CA ALA A 370 -14.48 -4.67 -3.19
C ALA A 370 -13.27 -4.10 -3.97
N GLY A 371 -12.44 -4.96 -4.54
CA GLY A 371 -11.20 -4.55 -5.18
C GLY A 371 -10.08 -4.22 -4.18
N PHE A 372 -8.93 -3.81 -4.71
CA PHE A 372 -7.73 -3.50 -3.96
C PHE A 372 -7.10 -2.19 -4.45
N SER A 373 -6.95 -1.21 -3.58
CA SER A 373 -6.25 0.04 -3.87
C SER A 373 -4.90 0.13 -3.14
N ALA A 374 -4.75 -0.61 -2.04
CA ALA A 374 -3.49 -0.74 -1.33
C ALA A 374 -2.52 -1.65 -2.09
N THR A 375 -1.24 -1.27 -2.12
CA THR A 375 -0.16 -2.12 -2.63
C THR A 375 -0.07 -3.39 -1.78
N PRO A 376 -0.06 -4.60 -2.37
CA PRO A 376 0.20 -5.81 -1.61
C PRO A 376 1.60 -5.76 -0.98
N SER A 377 1.83 -6.60 0.01
CA SER A 377 3.13 -6.69 0.69
C SER A 377 3.61 -8.13 0.79
N ALA A 378 4.92 -8.32 0.84
CA ALA A 378 5.52 -9.64 0.99
C ALA A 378 6.74 -9.61 1.90
N ALA A 379 6.92 -10.69 2.66
CA ALA A 379 8.12 -10.95 3.44
C ALA A 379 8.34 -12.47 3.60
N GLY A 380 9.45 -12.99 3.07
CA GLY A 380 9.73 -14.42 3.06
C GLY A 380 8.64 -15.21 2.32
N HIS A 381 7.97 -16.11 3.05
CA HIS A 381 6.85 -16.92 2.54
C HIS A 381 5.47 -16.34 2.89
N PHE A 382 5.41 -15.11 3.36
CA PHE A 382 4.15 -14.45 3.73
C PHE A 382 3.90 -13.27 2.83
N GLY A 383 2.63 -13.03 2.55
CA GLY A 383 2.13 -11.84 1.89
C GLY A 383 0.90 -11.31 2.59
N GLY A 384 0.52 -10.10 2.24
CA GLY A 384 -0.69 -9.47 2.75
C GLY A 384 -1.28 -8.50 1.75
N ALA A 385 -2.60 -8.43 1.70
CA ALA A 385 -3.34 -7.46 0.89
C ALA A 385 -4.58 -7.01 1.68
N LEU A 386 -4.85 -5.71 1.68
CA LEU A 386 -6.04 -5.12 2.26
C LEU A 386 -6.97 -4.69 1.14
N SER A 387 -8.19 -5.23 1.13
CA SER A 387 -9.20 -4.87 0.14
C SER A 387 -9.87 -3.54 0.50
N ASN A 388 -10.47 -2.88 -0.48
CA ASN A 388 -11.23 -1.65 -0.29
C ASN A 388 -12.39 -1.80 0.69
N GLY A 389 -12.93 -3.01 0.83
CA GLY A 389 -13.96 -3.34 1.83
C GLY A 389 -13.41 -3.58 3.25
N GLY A 390 -12.13 -3.31 3.52
CA GLY A 390 -11.52 -3.49 4.84
C GLY A 390 -11.21 -4.94 5.20
N ARG A 391 -11.24 -5.87 4.24
CA ARG A 391 -10.85 -7.27 4.45
C ARG A 391 -9.36 -7.45 4.19
N PHE A 392 -8.63 -7.84 5.21
CA PHE A 392 -7.22 -8.21 5.10
C PHE A 392 -7.07 -9.69 4.77
N LEU A 393 -6.30 -9.98 3.73
CA LEU A 393 -5.90 -11.33 3.32
C LEU A 393 -4.45 -11.58 3.73
N CYS A 394 -4.19 -12.56 4.55
CA CYS A 394 -2.84 -13.07 4.81
C CYS A 394 -2.55 -14.22 3.85
N LEU A 395 -1.47 -14.09 3.10
CA LEU A 395 -1.10 -15.01 2.05
C LEU A 395 0.07 -15.89 2.48
N ARG A 396 0.08 -17.11 1.98
CA ARG A 396 1.25 -17.97 1.89
C ARG A 396 1.78 -17.88 0.47
N LEU A 397 3.04 -17.46 0.30
CA LEU A 397 3.71 -17.38 -0.98
C LEU A 397 4.40 -18.72 -1.27
N ASN A 398 4.05 -19.34 -2.38
CA ASN A 398 4.52 -20.66 -2.82
C ASN A 398 5.76 -20.55 -3.69
#